data_26a27efea11f98d4c9173b0e42d7e2a4
#
_entry.id   26a27efea11f98d4c9173b0e42d7e2a4
#
_cell.length_a   1.000
_cell.length_b   1.000
_cell.length_c   1.000
_cell.angle_alpha   90.00
_cell.angle_beta   90.00
_cell.angle_gamma   90.00
#
_symmetry.space_group_name_H-M   'P 1'
#
loop_
_entity.id
_entity.type
_entity.pdbx_description
1 polymer ?
#
loop_
_entity_poly.entity_id
_entity_poly.type
_entity_poly.pdbx_seq_one_letter_code
_entity_poly.pdbx_strand_id
1 'polypeptide(L)'
;MNYYNEIKETLIKNEIYKKVKDYSKNKSDLNAYFEVGRLIVEAQGGEKRAKYGNKLIKEYSERLTKELGKGYKVSNLKNMRQIYLKFRKRQTLSGELSISHYIILSRIDNENEINYYINISKTLNLSVRELRERIKSNEYERIGYKEELEEPKINTFIKNPIII
;
A
#
# COMPACT_ATOMS: atom_id res chain seq x y z
N MET A 1 25.82 2.84 -6.85
CA MET A 1 24.59 3.61 -6.54
C MET A 1 24.43 3.71 -5.03
N ASN A 2 24.22 4.91 -4.53
CA ASN A 2 24.01 5.14 -3.10
C ASN A 2 22.52 5.13 -2.77
N TYR A 3 21.98 3.99 -2.43
CA TYR A 3 20.56 3.83 -2.10
C TYR A 3 20.11 4.67 -0.92
N TYR A 4 20.94 4.80 0.11
CA TYR A 4 20.60 5.62 1.27
C TYR A 4 20.33 7.07 0.87
N ASN A 5 21.22 7.66 0.08
CA ASN A 5 21.06 9.05 -0.37
C ASN A 5 19.81 9.21 -1.24
N GLU A 6 19.51 8.27 -2.11
CA GLU A 6 18.30 8.32 -2.93
C GLU A 6 17.02 8.23 -2.09
N ILE A 7 17.02 7.37 -1.07
CA ILE A 7 15.91 7.28 -0.11
C ILE A 7 15.72 8.60 0.63
N LYS A 8 16.81 9.16 1.15
CA LYS A 8 16.80 10.43 1.88
C LYS A 8 16.29 11.57 1.01
N GLU A 9 16.77 11.68 -0.24
CA GLU A 9 16.32 12.70 -1.18
C GLU A 9 14.84 12.55 -1.52
N THR A 10 14.36 11.34 -1.71
CA THR A 10 12.94 11.05 -1.98
C THR A 10 12.07 11.55 -0.83
N LEU A 11 12.47 11.28 0.41
CA LEU A 11 11.74 11.72 1.59
C LEU A 11 11.76 13.25 1.74
N ILE A 12 12.91 13.88 1.51
CA ILE A 12 13.03 15.34 1.58
C ILE A 12 12.16 16.02 0.53
N LYS A 13 12.18 15.54 -0.71
CA LYS A 13 11.35 16.08 -1.80
C LYS A 13 9.86 15.94 -1.49
N ASN A 14 9.46 14.82 -0.91
CA ASN A 14 8.07 14.61 -0.53
C ASN A 14 7.63 15.59 0.57
N GLU A 15 8.46 15.83 1.58
CA GLU A 15 8.17 16.81 2.64
C GLU A 15 8.03 18.22 2.09
N ILE A 16 8.90 18.63 1.18
CA ILE A 16 8.83 19.93 0.52
C ILE A 16 7.56 20.02 -0.31
N TYR A 17 7.24 18.98 -1.06
CA TYR A 17 6.04 18.93 -1.91
C TYR A 17 4.75 19.05 -1.09
N LYS A 18 4.68 18.39 0.06
CA LYS A 18 3.53 18.47 0.97
C LYS A 18 3.27 19.89 1.45
N LYS A 19 4.32 20.65 1.74
CA LYS A 19 4.20 22.06 2.17
C LYS A 19 3.64 22.97 1.08
N VAL A 20 3.85 22.60 -0.17
CA VAL A 20 3.44 23.41 -1.32
C VAL A 20 2.05 23.01 -1.85
N LYS A 21 1.67 21.73 -1.77
CA LYS A 21 0.44 21.22 -2.38
C LYS A 21 -0.32 20.24 -1.48
N ASP A 22 -1.16 20.75 -0.61
CA ASP A 22 -1.95 19.95 0.32
C ASP A 22 -2.95 18.99 -0.34
N TYR A 23 -3.56 19.40 -1.45
CA TYR A 23 -4.62 18.62 -2.08
C TYR A 23 -4.16 17.30 -2.70
N SER A 24 -2.88 17.13 -2.94
CA SER A 24 -2.33 15.89 -3.49
C SER A 24 -1.53 15.08 -2.46
N LYS A 25 -1.73 15.36 -1.18
CA LYS A 25 -0.95 14.78 -0.09
C LYS A 25 -0.95 13.26 -0.10
N ASN A 26 -2.11 12.61 -0.20
CA ASN A 26 -2.19 11.15 -0.18
C ASN A 26 -1.42 10.53 -1.33
N LYS A 27 -1.56 11.06 -2.54
CA LYS A 27 -0.86 10.54 -3.71
C LYS A 27 0.64 10.75 -3.61
N SER A 28 1.09 11.93 -3.15
CA SER A 28 2.49 12.23 -2.93
C SER A 28 3.11 11.31 -1.88
N ASP A 29 2.40 11.09 -0.78
CA ASP A 29 2.84 10.20 0.30
C ASP A 29 2.96 8.75 -0.19
N LEU A 30 1.98 8.27 -0.94
CA LEU A 30 1.99 6.92 -1.51
C LEU A 30 3.14 6.73 -2.49
N ASN A 31 3.38 7.71 -3.36
CA ASN A 31 4.47 7.65 -4.32
C ASN A 31 5.83 7.60 -3.61
N ALA A 32 6.00 8.41 -2.56
CA ALA A 32 7.23 8.43 -1.75
C ALA A 32 7.44 7.10 -1.03
N TYR A 33 6.39 6.56 -0.41
CA TYR A 33 6.44 5.26 0.27
C TYR A 33 6.80 4.14 -0.69
N PHE A 34 6.18 4.14 -1.85
CA PHE A 34 6.43 3.15 -2.89
C PHE A 34 7.87 3.21 -3.40
N GLU A 35 8.37 4.42 -3.68
CA GLU A 35 9.73 4.62 -4.18
C GLU A 35 10.78 4.24 -3.13
N VAL A 36 10.60 4.64 -1.88
CA VAL A 36 11.48 4.23 -0.78
C VAL A 36 11.45 2.71 -0.60
N GLY A 37 10.27 2.10 -0.69
CA GLY A 37 10.14 0.66 -0.64
C GLY A 37 10.92 -0.04 -1.75
N ARG A 38 10.85 0.48 -2.97
CA ARG A 38 11.62 -0.01 -4.10
C ARG A 38 13.13 0.05 -3.85
N LEU A 39 13.60 1.19 -3.37
CA LEU A 39 15.02 1.40 -3.09
C LEU A 39 15.52 0.49 -1.97
N ILE A 40 14.72 0.25 -0.94
CA ILE A 40 15.05 -0.69 0.13
C ILE A 40 15.21 -2.11 -0.44
N VAL A 41 14.27 -2.55 -1.27
CA VAL A 41 14.31 -3.89 -1.88
C VAL A 41 15.55 -4.05 -2.75
N GLU A 42 15.88 -3.06 -3.57
CA GLU A 42 17.10 -3.08 -4.38
C GLU A 42 18.35 -3.09 -3.52
N ALA A 43 18.40 -2.29 -2.48
CA ALA A 43 19.53 -2.24 -1.54
C ALA A 43 19.74 -3.58 -0.82
N GLN A 44 18.67 -4.34 -0.58
CA GLN A 44 18.73 -5.67 0.03
C GLN A 44 19.07 -6.79 -0.97
N GLY A 45 19.32 -6.46 -2.23
CA GLY A 45 19.70 -7.41 -3.24
C GLY A 45 18.54 -8.02 -4.03
N GLY A 46 17.37 -7.40 -3.99
CA GLY A 46 16.19 -7.81 -4.74
C GLY A 46 15.13 -8.50 -3.89
N GLU A 47 14.02 -8.84 -4.52
CA GLU A 47 12.81 -9.32 -3.86
C GLU A 47 12.98 -10.59 -3.04
N LYS A 48 13.77 -11.53 -3.54
CA LYS A 48 13.98 -12.82 -2.86
C LYS A 48 14.71 -12.66 -1.53
N ARG A 49 15.59 -11.68 -1.42
CA ARG A 49 16.36 -11.40 -0.20
C ARG A 49 15.70 -10.40 0.73
N ALA A 50 14.86 -9.52 0.20
CA ALA A 50 14.25 -8.44 0.96
C ALA A 50 13.42 -8.94 2.17
N LYS A 51 12.81 -10.11 2.06
CA LYS A 51 12.00 -10.69 3.14
C LYS A 51 12.80 -11.07 4.39
N TYR A 52 14.11 -11.29 4.26
CA TYR A 52 14.95 -11.84 5.33
C TYR A 52 15.94 -10.83 5.92
N GLY A 53 16.11 -9.67 5.27
CA GLY A 53 17.11 -8.71 5.67
C GLY A 53 16.58 -7.60 6.56
N ASN A 54 16.84 -7.67 7.86
CA ASN A 54 16.45 -6.61 8.80
C ASN A 54 17.62 -5.69 9.18
N LYS A 55 18.86 -6.13 8.96
CA LYS A 55 20.05 -5.38 9.36
C LYS A 55 20.16 -4.03 8.63
N LEU A 56 19.97 -4.04 7.32
CA LEU A 56 20.02 -2.83 6.49
C LEU A 56 18.90 -1.84 6.89
N ILE A 57 17.71 -2.35 7.15
CA ILE A 57 16.58 -1.52 7.58
C ILE A 57 16.87 -0.85 8.91
N LYS A 58 17.47 -1.57 9.87
CA LYS A 58 17.87 -0.97 11.17
C LYS A 58 18.90 0.15 10.96
N GLU A 59 19.91 -0.11 10.14
CA GLU A 59 20.94 0.88 9.82
C GLU A 59 20.33 2.15 9.20
N TYR A 60 19.47 1.96 8.20
CA TYR A 60 18.81 3.10 7.54
C TYR A 60 17.86 3.83 8.47
N SER A 61 17.14 3.11 9.33
CA SER A 61 16.28 3.72 10.34
C SER A 61 17.05 4.63 11.29
N GLU A 62 18.18 4.16 11.80
CA GLU A 62 19.03 4.95 12.69
C GLU A 62 19.58 6.20 12.01
N ARG A 63 20.09 6.06 10.79
CA ARG A 63 20.64 7.18 10.03
C ARG A 63 19.55 8.20 9.66
N LEU A 64 18.42 7.76 9.17
CA LEU A 64 17.32 8.65 8.80
C LEU A 64 16.74 9.37 10.02
N THR A 65 16.60 8.68 11.13
CA THR A 65 16.10 9.29 12.36
C THR A 65 17.06 10.35 12.87
N LYS A 66 18.35 10.10 12.79
CA LYS A 66 19.38 11.06 13.19
C LYS A 66 19.42 12.30 12.29
N GLU A 67 19.27 12.11 10.97
CA GLU A 67 19.40 13.20 9.99
C GLU A 67 18.11 13.94 9.72
N LEU A 68 16.95 13.26 9.72
CA LEU A 68 15.66 13.83 9.34
C LEU A 68 14.64 13.92 10.47
N GLY A 69 14.89 13.25 11.61
CA GLY A 69 14.02 13.28 12.77
C GLY A 69 13.09 12.09 12.88
N LYS A 70 12.02 12.24 13.64
CA LYS A 70 11.06 11.17 13.96
C LYS A 70 10.28 10.73 12.73
N GLY A 71 9.81 9.48 12.75
CA GLY A 71 8.96 8.93 11.69
C GLY A 71 9.61 7.86 10.83
N TYR A 72 10.91 7.66 10.96
CA TYR A 72 11.67 6.70 10.15
C TYR A 72 12.03 5.44 10.92
N LYS A 73 11.11 4.99 11.77
CA LYS A 73 11.26 3.76 12.55
C LYS A 73 11.35 2.54 11.64
N VAL A 74 11.97 1.49 12.15
CA VAL A 74 12.08 0.20 11.45
C VAL A 74 10.71 -0.27 10.93
N SER A 75 9.67 -0.15 11.76
CA SER A 75 8.31 -0.54 11.34
C SER A 75 7.79 0.23 10.13
N ASN A 76 8.07 1.53 10.07
CA ASN A 76 7.65 2.35 8.92
C ASN A 76 8.41 1.97 7.65
N LEU A 77 9.71 1.75 7.75
CA LEU A 77 10.51 1.31 6.60
C LEU A 77 10.09 -0.08 6.11
N LYS A 78 9.75 -0.98 7.02
CA LYS A 78 9.18 -2.29 6.67
C LYS A 78 7.83 -2.15 5.97
N ASN A 79 6.99 -1.23 6.41
CA ASN A 79 5.71 -0.95 5.75
C ASN A 79 5.92 -0.42 4.33
N MET A 80 6.88 0.48 4.12
CA MET A 80 7.22 0.99 2.79
C MET A 80 7.65 -0.15 1.86
N ARG A 81 8.54 -1.02 2.35
CA ARG A 81 8.97 -2.21 1.62
C ARG A 81 7.79 -3.12 1.28
N GLN A 82 6.93 -3.38 2.25
CA GLN A 82 5.76 -4.26 2.07
C GLN A 82 4.77 -3.69 1.04
N ILE A 83 4.53 -2.40 1.06
CA ILE A 83 3.67 -1.73 0.08
C ILE A 83 4.25 -1.91 -1.32
N TYR A 84 5.55 -1.69 -1.49
CA TYR A 84 6.19 -1.92 -2.78
C TYR A 84 6.06 -3.36 -3.26
N LEU A 85 6.42 -4.33 -2.41
CA LEU A 85 6.37 -5.74 -2.77
C LEU A 85 4.96 -6.21 -3.12
N LYS A 86 3.96 -5.68 -2.44
CA LYS A 86 2.57 -6.08 -2.62
C LYS A 86 1.92 -5.43 -3.85
N PHE A 87 2.24 -4.17 -4.11
CA PHE A 87 1.53 -3.37 -5.12
C PHE A 87 2.38 -3.02 -6.35
N ARG A 88 3.60 -3.49 -6.45
CA ARG A 88 4.52 -3.15 -7.56
C ARG A 88 4.01 -3.50 -8.95
N LYS A 89 3.15 -4.52 -9.06
CA LYS A 89 2.57 -4.92 -10.34
C LYS A 89 1.40 -4.06 -10.78
N ARG A 90 0.92 -3.18 -9.91
CA ARG A 90 -0.18 -2.29 -10.23
C ARG A 90 0.36 -1.04 -10.93
N GLN A 91 -0.36 -0.56 -11.93
CA GLN A 91 0.06 0.61 -12.69
C GLN A 91 0.07 1.88 -11.84
N THR A 92 -0.94 2.06 -11.00
CA THR A 92 -1.06 3.21 -10.11
C THR A 92 -1.73 2.84 -8.81
N LEU A 93 -1.31 3.50 -7.73
CA LEU A 93 -2.01 3.47 -6.46
C LEU A 93 -2.98 4.65 -6.41
N SER A 94 -4.19 4.43 -5.94
CA SER A 94 -5.20 5.47 -5.85
C SER A 94 -4.91 6.45 -4.73
N GLY A 95 -4.88 7.75 -5.05
CA GLY A 95 -4.79 8.81 -4.05
C GLY A 95 -6.05 8.99 -3.21
N GLU A 96 -7.13 8.28 -3.53
CA GLU A 96 -8.37 8.29 -2.74
C GLU A 96 -8.23 7.54 -1.41
N LEU A 97 -7.24 6.64 -1.33
CA LEU A 97 -6.94 5.90 -0.11
C LEU A 97 -5.65 6.41 0.52
N SER A 98 -5.58 6.41 1.84
CA SER A 98 -4.41 6.83 2.58
C SER A 98 -3.34 5.72 2.63
N ILE A 99 -2.13 6.09 3.04
CA ILE A 99 -1.05 5.13 3.35
C ILE A 99 -1.54 4.09 4.35
N SER A 100 -2.28 4.50 5.38
CA SER A 100 -2.79 3.60 6.41
C SER A 100 -3.73 2.54 5.84
N HIS A 101 -4.54 2.88 4.85
CA HIS A 101 -5.35 1.90 4.11
C HIS A 101 -4.44 0.87 3.41
N TYR A 102 -3.43 1.35 2.68
CA TYR A 102 -2.53 0.46 1.93
C TYR A 102 -1.66 -0.41 2.83
N ILE A 103 -1.27 0.08 4.01
CA ILE A 103 -0.55 -0.73 5.00
C ILE A 103 -1.41 -1.94 5.43
N ILE A 104 -2.68 -1.70 5.72
CA ILE A 104 -3.61 -2.76 6.10
C ILE A 104 -3.80 -3.76 4.96
N LEU A 105 -4.06 -3.23 3.75
CA LEU A 105 -4.27 -4.05 2.56
C LEU A 105 -3.02 -4.86 2.18
N SER A 106 -1.83 -4.35 2.44
CA SER A 106 -0.58 -5.04 2.13
C SER A 106 -0.36 -6.33 2.92
N ARG A 107 -1.12 -6.52 3.99
CA ARG A 107 -1.06 -7.72 4.83
C ARG A 107 -1.98 -8.84 4.37
N ILE A 108 -2.81 -8.58 3.39
CA ILE A 108 -3.72 -9.57 2.80
C ILE A 108 -2.99 -10.30 1.67
N ASP A 109 -3.05 -11.62 1.66
CA ASP A 109 -2.35 -12.43 0.66
C ASP A 109 -3.13 -12.59 -0.65
N ASN A 110 -4.44 -12.71 -0.58
CA ASN A 110 -5.30 -12.93 -1.74
C ASN A 110 -5.53 -11.65 -2.53
N GLU A 111 -5.11 -11.64 -3.80
CA GLU A 111 -5.26 -10.49 -4.70
C GLU A 111 -6.71 -10.10 -4.94
N ASN A 112 -7.60 -11.06 -5.06
CA ASN A 112 -9.02 -10.78 -5.26
C ASN A 112 -9.63 -10.11 -4.01
N GLU A 113 -9.22 -10.55 -2.84
CA GLU A 113 -9.61 -9.95 -1.57
C GLU A 113 -9.12 -8.51 -1.45
N ILE A 114 -7.86 -8.25 -1.81
CA ILE A 114 -7.31 -6.90 -1.85
C ILE A 114 -8.13 -6.01 -2.78
N ASN A 115 -8.41 -6.48 -3.98
CA ASN A 115 -9.20 -5.74 -4.97
C ASN A 115 -10.60 -5.41 -4.45
N TYR A 116 -11.22 -6.37 -3.79
CA TYR A 116 -12.52 -6.17 -3.16
C TYR A 116 -12.49 -5.03 -2.15
N TYR A 117 -11.54 -5.08 -1.21
CA TYR A 117 -11.45 -4.06 -0.16
C TYR A 117 -11.02 -2.69 -0.71
N ILE A 118 -10.19 -2.64 -1.74
CA ILE A 118 -9.87 -1.37 -2.42
C ILE A 118 -11.15 -0.77 -2.99
N ASN A 119 -11.94 -1.56 -3.71
CA ASN A 119 -13.15 -1.08 -4.37
C ASN A 119 -14.19 -0.58 -3.37
N ILE A 120 -14.46 -1.32 -2.31
CA ILE A 120 -15.45 -0.87 -1.31
C ILE A 120 -14.94 0.32 -0.52
N SER A 121 -13.65 0.38 -0.25
CA SER A 121 -13.05 1.53 0.46
C SER A 121 -13.22 2.81 -0.33
N LYS A 122 -13.05 2.76 -1.65
CA LYS A 122 -13.27 3.90 -2.54
C LYS A 122 -14.75 4.24 -2.67
N THR A 123 -15.57 3.24 -2.97
CA THR A 123 -17.00 3.42 -3.27
C THR A 123 -17.77 3.94 -2.06
N LEU A 124 -17.48 3.38 -0.90
CA LEU A 124 -18.17 3.72 0.35
C LEU A 124 -17.40 4.76 1.18
N ASN A 125 -16.27 5.22 0.69
CA ASN A 125 -15.41 6.18 1.39
C ASN A 125 -15.10 5.73 2.83
N LEU A 126 -14.62 4.49 2.96
CA LEU A 126 -14.35 3.89 4.25
C LEU A 126 -13.15 4.56 4.94
N SER A 127 -13.31 4.83 6.24
CA SER A 127 -12.17 5.18 7.09
C SER A 127 -11.27 3.96 7.31
N VAL A 128 -10.05 4.19 7.77
CA VAL A 128 -9.12 3.11 8.13
C VAL A 128 -9.76 2.18 9.18
N ARG A 129 -10.45 2.76 10.15
CA ARG A 129 -11.14 1.99 11.19
C ARG A 129 -12.24 1.10 10.61
N GLU A 130 -13.08 1.67 9.75
CA GLU A 130 -14.15 0.91 9.11
C GLU A 130 -13.60 -0.22 8.24
N LEU A 131 -12.53 0.04 7.50
CA LEU A 131 -11.86 -0.99 6.71
C LEU A 131 -11.35 -2.13 7.60
N ARG A 132 -10.69 -1.80 8.72
CA ARG A 132 -10.22 -2.83 9.66
C ARG A 132 -11.37 -3.68 10.20
N GLU A 133 -12.47 -3.07 10.56
CA GLU A 133 -13.64 -3.78 11.08
C GLU A 133 -14.21 -4.75 10.05
N ARG A 134 -14.31 -4.34 8.80
CA ARG A 134 -14.80 -5.19 7.72
C ARG A 134 -13.87 -6.38 7.43
N ILE A 135 -12.56 -6.14 7.40
CA ILE A 135 -11.57 -7.21 7.24
C ILE A 135 -11.64 -8.19 8.42
N LYS A 136 -11.70 -7.67 9.65
CA LYS A 136 -11.79 -8.48 10.86
C LYS A 136 -13.05 -9.33 10.90
N SER A 137 -14.15 -8.85 10.34
CA SER A 137 -15.41 -9.59 10.26
C SER A 137 -15.45 -10.64 9.14
N ASN A 138 -14.36 -10.80 8.40
CA ASN A 138 -14.25 -11.72 7.26
C ASN A 138 -15.33 -11.47 6.19
N GLU A 139 -15.62 -10.19 5.91
CA GLU A 139 -16.66 -9.79 4.97
C GLU A 139 -16.46 -10.40 3.58
N TYR A 140 -15.22 -10.36 3.07
CA TYR A 140 -14.91 -10.91 1.75
C TYR A 140 -15.26 -12.39 1.64
N GLU A 141 -14.86 -13.19 2.62
CA GLU A 141 -15.15 -14.63 2.62
C GLU A 141 -16.66 -14.93 2.67
N ARG A 142 -17.39 -14.16 3.47
CA ARG A 142 -18.84 -14.31 3.57
C ARG A 142 -19.56 -13.95 2.28
N ILE A 143 -19.11 -12.89 1.61
CA ILE A 143 -19.69 -12.44 0.34
C ILE A 143 -19.27 -13.36 -0.79
N GLY A 144 -18.02 -13.78 -0.84
CA GLY A 144 -17.50 -14.73 -1.82
C GLY A 144 -18.27 -16.04 -1.81
N TYR A 145 -18.59 -16.54 -0.64
CA TYR A 145 -19.43 -17.74 -0.49
C TYR A 145 -20.84 -17.53 -1.04
N LYS A 146 -21.45 -16.38 -0.81
CA LYS A 146 -22.75 -16.03 -1.38
C LYS A 146 -22.68 -15.88 -2.90
N GLU A 147 -21.63 -15.26 -3.40
CA GLU A 147 -21.42 -15.09 -4.85
C GLU A 147 -21.28 -16.43 -5.56
N GLU A 148 -20.58 -17.39 -4.97
CA GLU A 148 -20.47 -18.74 -5.51
C GLU A 148 -21.85 -19.42 -5.63
N LEU A 149 -22.71 -19.24 -4.65
CA LEU A 149 -24.06 -19.79 -4.66
C LEU A 149 -24.99 -19.08 -5.66
N GLU A 150 -24.73 -17.80 -5.93
CA GLU A 150 -25.56 -16.96 -6.80
C GLU A 150 -24.90 -16.69 -8.17
N GLU A 151 -23.76 -17.27 -8.43
CA GLU A 151 -22.95 -17.03 -9.63
C GLU A 151 -23.73 -17.06 -10.94
N PRO A 152 -24.62 -18.02 -11.18
CA PRO A 152 -25.38 -18.04 -12.42
C PRO A 152 -26.24 -16.79 -12.65
N LYS A 153 -26.80 -16.22 -11.60
CA LYS A 153 -27.61 -15.01 -11.68
C LYS A 153 -26.76 -13.77 -11.86
N ILE A 154 -25.64 -13.69 -11.14
CA ILE A 154 -24.73 -12.56 -11.19
C ILE A 154 -24.03 -12.49 -12.54
N ASN A 155 -23.56 -13.60 -13.06
CA ASN A 155 -22.93 -13.67 -14.37
C ASN A 155 -23.87 -13.29 -15.51
N THR A 156 -25.11 -13.71 -15.44
CA THR A 156 -26.11 -13.31 -16.42
C THR A 156 -26.38 -11.81 -16.37
N PHE A 157 -26.46 -11.25 -15.18
CA PHE A 157 -26.68 -9.82 -14.99
C PHE A 157 -25.48 -8.99 -15.47
N ILE A 158 -24.26 -9.41 -15.17
CA ILE A 158 -23.03 -8.70 -15.56
C ILE A 158 -22.76 -8.82 -17.05
N LYS A 159 -23.07 -9.96 -17.66
CA LYS A 159 -22.84 -10.18 -19.10
C LYS A 159 -23.77 -9.37 -20.00
N ASN A 160 -24.90 -8.94 -19.47
CA ASN A 160 -25.91 -8.21 -20.24
C ASN A 160 -26.15 -6.76 -19.80
N PRO A 161 -25.20 -6.05 -19.17
CA PRO A 161 -25.43 -4.67 -18.70
C PRO A 161 -25.52 -3.67 -19.84
N ILE A 162 -25.17 -4.06 -21.04
CA ILE A 162 -25.01 -3.20 -22.20
C ILE A 162 -26.24 -3.23 -23.11
N ILE A 163 -27.22 -4.00 -22.76
CA ILE A 163 -28.50 -4.06 -23.48
C ILE A 163 -29.36 -2.82 -23.20
N ILE A 164 -28.81 -1.88 -22.52
CA ILE A 164 -29.47 -0.59 -22.25
C ILE A 164 -29.36 0.32 -23.46
#